data_0947a6ffa72e1383567b4c85296fca9f
#
_entry.id   0947a6ffa72e1383567b4c85296fca9f
#
_cell.length_a   1.000
_cell.length_b   1.000
_cell.length_c   1.000
_cell.angle_alpha   90.00
_cell.angle_beta   90.00
_cell.angle_gamma   90.00
#
_symmetry.space_group_name_H-M   'P 1'
#
loop_
_entity.id
_entity.type
_entity.pdbx_description
1 polymer ?
#
loop_
_entity_poly.entity_id
_entity_poly.type
_entity_poly.pdbx_seq_one_letter_code
_entity_poly.pdbx_strand_id
1 'polypeptide(L)'
;VKGAEAMGQGHGWEGAVLKLLRGKDFVFTVTGAEQVTEHYRRVHLTDGGMLAVTGVHPTMWVRLWFEAAGKPHQRAYTLVDPDPAAGTFSLEFALHDGHASDWARTAKPGDTIEATVQGTAFTEPDPAPSHILAIGDPASLPAINSLLTALPSTPTTIWFETPTEAVETAETAGAAPELQASVSVATSRPDAGPSAAAPVAIRSDVVEDEAGSAVEPAGHGAGAAVLSGAQDPSDGVRDRAAVPIPTPGAGGLPLRLDPAHHDFRPIARQDAGARLITQVKADAPALLAETPDPYVWIACDTATTRSLAAYFRKELGLPKHRMHALGYWRP
;
A
#
# COMPACT_ATOMS: atom_id res chain seq x y z
N VAL A 1 -4.70 -30.69 -34.53
CA VAL A 1 -5.38 -29.80 -33.57
C VAL A 1 -4.47 -28.60 -33.37
N LYS A 2 -4.78 -27.45 -33.99
CA LYS A 2 -4.04 -26.20 -33.87
C LYS A 2 -4.38 -25.58 -32.51
N GLY A 3 -3.36 -25.39 -31.64
CA GLY A 3 -3.47 -24.59 -30.43
C GLY A 3 -3.79 -23.15 -30.79
N ALA A 4 -4.83 -22.61 -30.20
CA ALA A 4 -5.13 -21.18 -30.25
C ALA A 4 -4.07 -20.45 -29.45
N GLU A 5 -3.16 -19.75 -30.12
CA GLU A 5 -2.35 -18.71 -29.49
C GLU A 5 -3.28 -17.57 -29.08
N ALA A 6 -3.46 -17.40 -27.80
CA ALA A 6 -4.06 -16.20 -27.26
C ALA A 6 -3.13 -15.03 -27.61
N MET A 7 -3.49 -14.27 -28.65
CA MET A 7 -2.82 -13.01 -28.97
C MET A 7 -3.11 -12.04 -27.82
N GLY A 8 -2.12 -11.78 -26.98
CA GLY A 8 -2.17 -10.75 -25.94
C GLY A 8 -2.56 -9.41 -26.59
N GLN A 9 -3.59 -8.77 -26.03
CA GLN A 9 -3.99 -7.44 -26.47
C GLN A 9 -2.83 -6.47 -26.16
N GLY A 10 -2.44 -5.70 -27.18
CA GLY A 10 -1.35 -4.74 -27.01
C GLY A 10 -1.73 -3.66 -26.00
N HIS A 11 -0.98 -3.53 -24.92
CA HIS A 11 -1.17 -2.55 -23.83
C HIS A 11 -0.91 -1.09 -24.24
N GLY A 12 -1.04 -0.77 -25.51
CA GLY A 12 -0.83 0.59 -26.04
C GLY A 12 0.61 1.09 -25.81
N TRP A 13 0.79 2.41 -25.74
CA TRP A 13 2.10 3.03 -25.56
C TRP A 13 2.71 2.75 -24.18
N GLU A 14 1.88 2.65 -23.11
CA GLU A 14 2.33 2.31 -21.75
C GLU A 14 2.94 0.90 -21.71
N GLY A 15 2.32 -0.09 -22.38
CA GLY A 15 2.88 -1.42 -22.50
C GLY A 15 4.19 -1.45 -23.30
N ALA A 16 4.32 -0.61 -24.34
CA ALA A 16 5.55 -0.49 -25.10
C ALA A 16 6.70 0.08 -24.25
N VAL A 17 6.42 1.09 -23.43
CA VAL A 17 7.40 1.66 -22.49
C VAL A 17 7.84 0.62 -21.45
N LEU A 18 6.90 -0.14 -20.86
CA LEU A 18 7.22 -1.18 -19.90
C LEU A 18 8.06 -2.30 -20.49
N LYS A 19 7.80 -2.71 -21.74
CA LYS A 19 8.64 -3.69 -22.46
C LYS A 19 10.04 -3.16 -22.73
N LEU A 20 10.18 -1.88 -23.09
CA LEU A 20 11.47 -1.24 -23.25
C LEU A 20 12.27 -1.23 -21.92
N LEU A 21 11.57 -1.13 -20.80
CA LEU A 21 12.13 -1.16 -19.45
C LEU A 21 12.27 -2.59 -18.87
N ARG A 22 12.23 -3.62 -19.73
CA ARG A 22 12.35 -5.05 -19.38
C ARG A 22 11.26 -5.58 -18.43
N GLY A 23 10.05 -5.01 -18.49
CA GLY A 23 8.88 -5.56 -17.81
C GLY A 23 8.57 -6.98 -18.31
N LYS A 24 8.19 -7.88 -17.40
CA LYS A 24 7.74 -9.25 -17.68
C LYS A 24 6.24 -9.33 -17.47
N ASP A 25 5.53 -9.87 -18.45
CA ASP A 25 4.08 -10.01 -18.42
C ASP A 25 3.68 -11.39 -17.88
N PHE A 26 2.64 -11.41 -17.05
CA PHE A 26 2.06 -12.60 -16.45
C PHE A 26 0.54 -12.51 -16.48
N VAL A 27 -0.13 -13.66 -16.33
CA VAL A 27 -1.58 -13.74 -16.16
C VAL A 27 -1.86 -14.41 -14.83
N PHE A 28 -2.55 -13.70 -13.96
CA PHE A 28 -2.97 -14.21 -12.66
C PHE A 28 -4.39 -14.74 -12.74
N THR A 29 -4.70 -15.78 -11.95
CA THR A 29 -6.04 -16.33 -11.86
C THR A 29 -6.57 -16.14 -10.44
N VAL A 30 -7.77 -15.61 -10.32
CA VAL A 30 -8.45 -15.44 -9.03
C VAL A 30 -8.83 -16.81 -8.48
N THR A 31 -8.45 -17.08 -7.24
CA THR A 31 -8.82 -18.30 -6.49
C THR A 31 -9.90 -18.04 -5.45
N GLY A 32 -10.06 -16.78 -5.01
CA GLY A 32 -11.04 -16.36 -4.05
C GLY A 32 -11.01 -14.86 -3.82
N ALA A 33 -11.99 -14.35 -3.11
CA ALA A 33 -12.01 -12.97 -2.66
C ALA A 33 -12.82 -12.85 -1.36
N GLU A 34 -12.40 -11.93 -0.48
CA GLU A 34 -13.08 -11.65 0.78
C GLU A 34 -13.29 -10.16 1.00
N GLN A 35 -14.44 -9.80 1.56
CA GLN A 35 -14.69 -8.42 1.99
C GLN A 35 -14.14 -8.26 3.40
N VAL A 36 -13.09 -7.43 3.54
CA VAL A 36 -12.43 -7.19 4.83
C VAL A 36 -13.19 -6.13 5.63
N THR A 37 -13.51 -4.99 4.99
CA THR A 37 -14.42 -3.97 5.49
C THR A 37 -15.31 -3.51 4.35
N GLU A 38 -16.29 -2.63 4.60
CA GLU A 38 -17.16 -2.08 3.54
C GLU A 38 -16.36 -1.48 2.38
N HIS A 39 -15.22 -0.85 2.69
CA HIS A 39 -14.37 -0.16 1.72
C HIS A 39 -13.00 -0.82 1.49
N TYR A 40 -12.84 -2.09 1.89
CA TYR A 40 -11.57 -2.79 1.75
C TYR A 40 -11.77 -4.27 1.42
N ARG A 41 -11.20 -4.73 0.31
CA ARG A 41 -11.38 -6.08 -0.21
C ARG A 41 -10.04 -6.74 -0.51
N ARG A 42 -9.93 -8.02 -0.18
CA ARG A 42 -8.79 -8.86 -0.53
C ARG A 42 -9.17 -9.83 -1.65
N VAL A 43 -8.30 -10.00 -2.63
CA VAL A 43 -8.43 -10.95 -3.74
C VAL A 43 -7.24 -11.90 -3.71
N HIS A 44 -7.52 -13.20 -3.71
CA HIS A 44 -6.52 -14.27 -3.72
C HIS A 44 -6.25 -14.72 -5.15
N LEU A 45 -4.98 -14.95 -5.49
CA LEU A 45 -4.53 -15.19 -6.86
C LEU A 45 -3.50 -16.29 -6.92
N THR A 46 -3.50 -17.05 -8.05
CA THR A 46 -2.29 -17.76 -8.48
C THR A 46 -1.41 -16.83 -9.28
N ASP A 47 -0.10 -17.02 -9.20
CA ASP A 47 0.92 -16.10 -9.71
C ASP A 47 1.27 -16.28 -11.20
N GLY A 48 0.72 -17.30 -11.88
CA GLY A 48 1.06 -17.60 -13.26
C GLY A 48 2.54 -17.90 -13.49
N GLY A 49 3.27 -18.32 -12.45
CA GLY A 49 4.71 -18.61 -12.49
C GLY A 49 5.60 -17.40 -12.22
N MET A 50 5.00 -16.26 -11.84
CA MET A 50 5.73 -15.02 -11.58
C MET A 50 6.76 -15.15 -10.45
N LEU A 51 6.35 -15.68 -9.29
CA LEU A 51 7.21 -15.74 -8.10
C LEU A 51 8.44 -16.62 -8.29
N ALA A 52 8.32 -17.69 -9.10
CA ALA A 52 9.45 -18.53 -9.47
C ALA A 52 10.49 -17.79 -10.34
N VAL A 53 10.07 -16.80 -11.11
CA VAL A 53 10.93 -16.04 -12.03
C VAL A 53 11.53 -14.80 -11.38
N THR A 54 10.77 -14.13 -10.52
CA THR A 54 11.17 -12.85 -9.91
C THR A 54 11.75 -12.98 -8.51
N GLY A 55 11.47 -14.10 -7.83
CA GLY A 55 11.66 -14.19 -6.39
C GLY A 55 10.64 -13.35 -5.62
N VAL A 56 10.86 -13.25 -4.32
CA VAL A 56 10.05 -12.43 -3.39
C VAL A 56 10.98 -11.49 -2.62
N HIS A 57 10.57 -10.27 -2.44
CA HIS A 57 11.25 -9.30 -1.59
C HIS A 57 10.22 -8.41 -0.86
N PRO A 58 10.60 -7.73 0.25
CA PRO A 58 9.71 -6.80 0.93
C PRO A 58 9.15 -5.72 -0.01
N THR A 59 7.92 -5.31 0.24
CA THR A 59 7.19 -4.28 -0.52
C THR A 59 7.06 -4.54 -2.03
N MET A 60 7.24 -5.80 -2.46
CA MET A 60 7.09 -6.19 -3.88
C MET A 60 5.69 -5.83 -4.40
N TRP A 61 5.64 -5.28 -5.61
CA TRP A 61 4.39 -4.88 -6.25
C TRP A 61 4.36 -5.26 -7.73
N VAL A 62 3.14 -5.34 -8.27
CA VAL A 62 2.84 -5.64 -9.67
C VAL A 62 1.95 -4.56 -10.26
N ARG A 63 1.98 -4.40 -11.57
CA ARG A 63 1.04 -3.56 -12.32
C ARG A 63 -0.04 -4.42 -12.93
N LEU A 64 -1.28 -4.28 -12.47
CA LEU A 64 -2.44 -4.93 -13.08
C LEU A 64 -2.97 -4.08 -14.22
N TRP A 65 -3.47 -4.74 -15.26
CA TRP A 65 -4.09 -4.11 -16.42
C TRP A 65 -5.61 -4.25 -16.35
N PHE A 66 -6.27 -3.12 -16.31
CA PHE A 66 -7.74 -3.02 -16.32
C PHE A 66 -8.19 -2.47 -17.65
N GLU A 67 -9.25 -3.04 -18.23
CA GLU A 67 -9.85 -2.52 -19.45
C GLU A 67 -11.00 -1.56 -19.11
N ALA A 68 -10.98 -0.37 -19.68
CA ALA A 68 -12.03 0.62 -19.51
C ALA A 68 -12.25 1.42 -20.79
N ALA A 69 -13.48 1.46 -21.27
CA ALA A 69 -13.85 2.14 -22.51
C ALA A 69 -12.96 1.77 -23.71
N GLY A 70 -12.52 0.50 -23.79
CA GLY A 70 -11.65 0.00 -24.86
C GLY A 70 -10.21 0.49 -24.77
N LYS A 71 -9.77 0.97 -23.61
CA LYS A 71 -8.38 1.37 -23.35
C LYS A 71 -7.82 0.63 -22.13
N PRO A 72 -6.57 0.17 -22.19
CA PRO A 72 -5.92 -0.42 -21.03
C PRO A 72 -5.52 0.66 -20.02
N HIS A 73 -5.78 0.39 -18.74
CA HIS A 73 -5.37 1.22 -17.61
C HIS A 73 -4.57 0.37 -16.64
N GLN A 74 -3.43 0.86 -16.20
CA GLN A 74 -2.61 0.15 -15.23
C GLN A 74 -2.73 0.75 -13.82
N ARG A 75 -2.67 -0.14 -12.80
CA ARG A 75 -2.54 0.26 -11.39
C ARG A 75 -1.59 -0.69 -10.69
N ALA A 76 -0.76 -0.14 -9.80
CA ALA A 76 0.20 -0.90 -9.01
C ALA A 76 -0.43 -1.37 -7.70
N TYR A 77 -0.14 -2.64 -7.33
CA TYR A 77 -0.59 -3.25 -6.08
C TYR A 77 0.55 -4.01 -5.43
N THR A 78 0.72 -3.83 -4.14
CA THR A 78 1.70 -4.57 -3.34
C THR A 78 1.19 -5.99 -3.08
N LEU A 79 2.08 -6.99 -3.19
CA LEU A 79 1.76 -8.36 -2.88
C LEU A 79 1.56 -8.55 -1.37
N VAL A 80 0.54 -9.30 -1.02
CA VAL A 80 0.24 -9.72 0.35
C VAL A 80 0.46 -11.22 0.45
N ASP A 81 1.26 -11.63 1.43
CA ASP A 81 1.54 -13.03 1.75
C ASP A 81 1.93 -13.87 0.52
N PRO A 82 2.94 -13.47 -0.27
CA PRO A 82 3.38 -14.25 -1.41
C PRO A 82 4.00 -15.58 -0.95
N ASP A 83 3.51 -16.69 -1.52
CA ASP A 83 4.00 -18.03 -1.29
C ASP A 83 4.58 -18.61 -2.60
N PRO A 84 5.91 -18.56 -2.79
CA PRO A 84 6.54 -19.10 -3.99
C PRO A 84 6.39 -20.63 -4.15
N ALA A 85 6.20 -21.36 -3.05
CA ALA A 85 6.05 -22.82 -3.10
C ALA A 85 4.65 -23.21 -3.59
N ALA A 86 3.63 -22.45 -3.20
CA ALA A 86 2.26 -22.65 -3.66
C ALA A 86 1.97 -21.89 -4.98
N GLY A 87 2.82 -20.95 -5.38
CA GLY A 87 2.59 -20.07 -6.53
C GLY A 87 1.37 -19.16 -6.31
N THR A 88 1.18 -18.64 -5.09
CA THR A 88 0.01 -17.85 -4.71
C THR A 88 0.40 -16.58 -3.97
N PHE A 89 -0.49 -15.58 -4.02
CA PHE A 89 -0.43 -14.36 -3.24
C PHE A 89 -1.81 -13.72 -3.16
N SER A 90 -1.93 -12.64 -2.41
CA SER A 90 -3.14 -11.84 -2.37
C SER A 90 -2.85 -10.39 -2.74
N LEU A 91 -3.88 -9.68 -3.18
CA LEU A 91 -3.87 -8.24 -3.36
C LEU A 91 -5.00 -7.62 -2.57
N GLU A 92 -4.76 -6.45 -2.02
CA GLU A 92 -5.74 -5.70 -1.24
C GLU A 92 -6.10 -4.39 -1.95
N PHE A 93 -7.39 -4.09 -1.95
CA PHE A 93 -7.98 -2.97 -2.65
C PHE A 93 -8.71 -2.06 -1.66
N ALA A 94 -8.22 -0.84 -1.49
CA ALA A 94 -9.00 0.24 -0.91
C ALA A 94 -10.05 0.65 -1.95
N LEU A 95 -11.32 0.37 -1.66
CA LEU A 95 -12.41 0.53 -2.62
C LEU A 95 -12.87 1.99 -2.70
N HIS A 96 -12.90 2.52 -3.89
CA HIS A 96 -13.43 3.83 -4.25
C HIS A 96 -14.04 3.75 -5.66
N ASP A 97 -14.48 4.83 -6.25
CA ASP A 97 -14.93 4.84 -7.64
C ASP A 97 -13.77 4.64 -8.58
N GLY A 98 -13.91 3.70 -9.51
CA GLY A 98 -12.90 3.43 -10.52
C GLY A 98 -12.74 1.95 -10.90
N HIS A 99 -12.14 1.72 -12.07
CA HIS A 99 -12.10 0.41 -12.74
C HIS A 99 -11.42 -0.70 -11.93
N ALA A 100 -10.38 -0.37 -11.17
CA ALA A 100 -9.71 -1.36 -10.32
C ALA A 100 -10.61 -1.81 -9.16
N SER A 101 -11.34 -0.88 -8.55
CA SER A 101 -12.31 -1.20 -7.51
C SER A 101 -13.51 -1.97 -8.05
N ASP A 102 -13.98 -1.62 -9.25
CA ASP A 102 -15.08 -2.33 -9.92
C ASP A 102 -14.68 -3.78 -10.23
N TRP A 103 -13.47 -3.98 -10.75
CA TRP A 103 -12.93 -5.31 -10.95
C TRP A 103 -12.82 -6.08 -9.62
N ALA A 104 -12.25 -5.47 -8.58
CA ALA A 104 -12.10 -6.12 -7.28
C ALA A 104 -13.44 -6.50 -6.65
N ARG A 105 -14.48 -5.66 -6.77
CA ARG A 105 -15.85 -5.95 -6.27
C ARG A 105 -16.48 -7.17 -6.94
N THR A 106 -16.17 -7.40 -8.21
CA THR A 106 -16.79 -8.47 -9.02
C THR A 106 -15.91 -9.70 -9.20
N ALA A 107 -14.64 -9.64 -8.79
CA ALA A 107 -13.67 -10.72 -8.92
C ALA A 107 -14.16 -12.01 -8.23
N LYS A 108 -14.13 -13.11 -8.97
CA LYS A 108 -14.56 -14.44 -8.52
C LYS A 108 -13.61 -15.53 -9.01
N PRO A 109 -13.57 -16.70 -8.36
CA PRO A 109 -12.72 -17.82 -8.77
C PRO A 109 -12.82 -18.14 -10.27
N GLY A 110 -11.68 -18.25 -10.93
CA GLY A 110 -11.54 -18.51 -12.36
C GLY A 110 -11.41 -17.25 -13.23
N ASP A 111 -11.70 -16.06 -12.72
CA ASP A 111 -11.41 -14.83 -13.45
C ASP A 111 -9.89 -14.65 -13.58
N THR A 112 -9.46 -13.99 -14.66
CA THR A 112 -8.04 -13.73 -14.93
C THR A 112 -7.77 -12.26 -15.06
N ILE A 113 -6.52 -11.84 -14.74
CA ILE A 113 -6.06 -10.49 -14.94
C ILE A 113 -4.61 -10.48 -15.43
N GLU A 114 -4.34 -9.64 -16.42
CA GLU A 114 -2.99 -9.44 -16.94
C GLU A 114 -2.20 -8.52 -16.00
N ALA A 115 -0.91 -8.82 -15.85
CA ALA A 115 -0.03 -8.07 -14.98
C ALA A 115 1.37 -7.93 -15.59
N THR A 116 2.03 -6.82 -15.28
CA THR A 116 3.43 -6.59 -15.62
C THR A 116 4.25 -6.37 -14.35
N VAL A 117 5.36 -7.08 -14.22
CA VAL A 117 6.37 -6.87 -13.18
C VAL A 117 7.56 -6.15 -13.79
N GLN A 118 7.93 -5.04 -13.19
CA GLN A 118 9.08 -4.26 -13.61
C GLN A 118 9.94 -3.97 -12.39
N GLY A 119 11.05 -4.72 -12.26
CA GLY A 119 12.21 -4.41 -11.41
C GLY A 119 11.89 -3.68 -10.10
N THR A 120 11.00 -4.23 -9.28
CA THR A 120 10.78 -3.73 -7.93
C THR A 120 11.87 -4.32 -7.06
N ALA A 121 12.63 -3.50 -6.36
CA ALA A 121 13.64 -3.97 -5.44
C ALA A 121 13.49 -3.21 -4.14
N PHE A 122 13.37 -3.94 -3.04
CA PHE A 122 13.55 -3.37 -1.72
C PHE A 122 15.05 -3.30 -1.44
N THR A 123 15.52 -2.12 -1.07
CA THR A 123 16.87 -1.95 -0.56
C THR A 123 16.75 -1.64 0.92
N GLU A 124 17.30 -2.51 1.73
CA GLU A 124 17.38 -2.28 3.16
C GLU A 124 18.22 -1.04 3.44
N PRO A 125 17.73 -0.11 4.30
CA PRO A 125 18.49 1.09 4.60
C PRO A 125 19.82 0.76 5.28
N ASP A 126 20.92 1.38 4.80
CA ASP A 126 22.24 1.25 5.37
C ASP A 126 22.76 2.64 5.83
N PRO A 127 23.12 2.82 7.11
CA PRO A 127 23.01 1.87 8.20
C PRO A 127 21.57 1.46 8.51
N ALA A 128 21.38 0.31 9.19
CA ALA A 128 20.06 -0.15 9.62
C ALA A 128 19.36 0.94 10.44
N PRO A 129 18.06 1.19 10.22
CA PRO A 129 17.35 2.26 10.91
C PRO A 129 17.18 1.94 12.39
N SER A 130 17.46 2.93 13.24
CA SER A 130 17.15 2.84 14.68
C SER A 130 15.67 3.13 14.98
N HIS A 131 14.96 3.79 14.05
CA HIS A 131 13.53 4.07 14.11
C HIS A 131 12.98 4.32 12.70
N ILE A 132 11.77 3.82 12.44
CA ILE A 132 11.05 4.06 11.18
C ILE A 132 9.90 5.03 11.46
N LEU A 133 9.76 6.04 10.61
CA LEU A 133 8.60 6.92 10.55
C LEU A 133 7.80 6.54 9.31
N ALA A 134 6.74 5.75 9.49
CA ALA A 134 5.88 5.29 8.40
C ALA A 134 4.64 6.18 8.30
N ILE A 135 4.33 6.65 7.10
CA ILE A 135 3.21 7.53 6.82
C ILE A 135 2.41 6.94 5.66
N GLY A 136 1.14 6.62 5.89
CA GLY A 136 0.34 5.94 4.90
C GLY A 136 -1.16 6.07 5.06
N ASP A 137 -1.86 5.37 4.18
CA ASP A 137 -3.30 5.32 4.06
C ASP A 137 -3.76 3.88 3.69
N PRO A 138 -5.06 3.59 3.57
CA PRO A 138 -5.53 2.26 3.21
C PRO A 138 -4.95 1.68 1.91
N ALA A 139 -4.61 2.52 0.92
CA ALA A 139 -4.02 2.03 -0.33
C ALA A 139 -2.58 1.54 -0.14
N SER A 140 -1.87 2.06 0.85
CA SER A 140 -0.49 1.69 1.16
C SER A 140 -0.36 0.63 2.27
N LEU A 141 -1.46 0.23 2.90
CA LEU A 141 -1.47 -0.72 4.01
C LEU A 141 -0.69 -2.02 3.73
N PRO A 142 -0.82 -2.69 2.57
CA PRO A 142 -0.04 -3.89 2.26
C PRO A 142 1.46 -3.64 2.28
N ALA A 143 1.91 -2.49 1.80
CA ALA A 143 3.33 -2.15 1.78
C ALA A 143 3.85 -1.80 3.18
N ILE A 144 3.06 -1.14 4.01
CA ILE A 144 3.39 -0.93 5.44
C ILE A 144 3.52 -2.27 6.14
N ASN A 145 2.55 -3.17 6.00
CA ASN A 145 2.62 -4.51 6.59
C ASN A 145 3.87 -5.28 6.15
N SER A 146 4.22 -5.18 4.87
CA SER A 146 5.42 -5.81 4.32
C SER A 146 6.71 -5.21 4.89
N LEU A 147 6.76 -3.88 5.05
CA LEU A 147 7.88 -3.18 5.69
C LEU A 147 8.05 -3.59 7.15
N LEU A 148 6.97 -3.63 7.94
CA LEU A 148 6.98 -4.05 9.35
C LEU A 148 7.42 -5.51 9.49
N THR A 149 7.01 -6.37 8.57
CA THR A 149 7.44 -7.77 8.53
C THR A 149 8.93 -7.92 8.20
N ALA A 150 9.47 -7.05 7.33
CA ALA A 150 10.87 -7.07 6.95
C ALA A 150 11.80 -6.57 8.07
N LEU A 151 11.31 -5.64 8.90
CA LEU A 151 12.06 -4.98 9.96
C LEU A 151 11.34 -5.11 11.33
N PRO A 152 11.09 -6.35 11.81
CA PRO A 152 10.13 -6.61 12.89
C PRO A 152 10.55 -6.06 14.25
N SER A 153 11.84 -5.89 14.48
CA SER A 153 12.39 -5.39 15.76
C SER A 153 12.70 -3.90 15.73
N THR A 154 12.46 -3.22 14.62
CA THR A 154 12.76 -1.79 14.51
C THR A 154 11.58 -0.98 15.06
N PRO A 155 11.80 -0.14 16.08
CA PRO A 155 10.78 0.77 16.56
C PRO A 155 10.18 1.58 15.40
N THR A 156 8.85 1.63 15.30
CA THR A 156 8.18 2.29 14.19
C THR A 156 7.03 3.14 14.68
N THR A 157 7.04 4.43 14.35
CA THR A 157 5.87 5.32 14.50
C THR A 157 5.11 5.35 13.19
N ILE A 158 3.81 5.05 13.24
CA ILE A 158 2.96 4.90 12.06
C ILE A 158 1.84 5.94 12.12
N TRP A 159 1.92 7.00 11.31
CA TRP A 159 0.78 7.89 11.05
C TRP A 159 -0.03 7.29 9.90
N PHE A 160 -1.26 6.92 10.20
CA PHE A 160 -2.10 6.24 9.22
C PHE A 160 -3.42 6.99 9.03
N GLU A 161 -3.65 7.47 7.80
CA GLU A 161 -4.89 8.14 7.47
C GLU A 161 -6.02 7.12 7.32
N THR A 162 -7.09 7.33 8.07
CA THR A 162 -8.27 6.45 8.08
C THR A 162 -9.49 7.20 7.56
N PRO A 163 -10.50 6.49 7.02
CA PRO A 163 -11.81 7.09 6.76
C PRO A 163 -12.37 7.75 8.02
N THR A 164 -13.06 8.85 7.88
CA THR A 164 -13.57 9.66 9.02
C THR A 164 -14.45 8.86 9.97
N GLU A 165 -15.26 7.94 9.45
CA GLU A 165 -16.18 7.09 10.23
C GLU A 165 -15.45 6.11 11.17
N ALA A 166 -14.21 5.72 10.83
CA ALA A 166 -13.45 4.75 11.62
C ALA A 166 -12.89 5.31 12.93
N VAL A 167 -12.69 6.62 13.03
CA VAL A 167 -12.16 7.28 14.23
C VAL A 167 -13.25 7.51 15.26
N GLU A 168 -14.47 7.85 14.84
CA GLU A 168 -15.59 8.06 15.75
C GLU A 168 -16.00 6.79 16.51
N THR A 169 -15.86 5.62 15.87
CA THR A 169 -16.12 4.32 16.53
C THR A 169 -15.03 3.95 17.54
N ALA A 170 -13.80 4.37 17.35
CA ALA A 170 -12.70 4.11 18.29
C ALA A 170 -12.77 5.00 19.54
N GLU A 171 -13.14 6.26 19.39
CA GLU A 171 -13.33 7.19 20.52
C GLU A 171 -14.54 6.79 21.38
N THR A 172 -15.63 6.28 20.76
CA THR A 172 -16.82 5.80 21.49
C THR A 172 -16.58 4.48 22.22
N ALA A 173 -15.71 3.63 21.72
CA ALA A 173 -15.37 2.35 22.37
C ALA A 173 -14.42 2.51 23.58
N GLY A 174 -13.71 3.64 23.68
CA GLY A 174 -12.79 3.96 24.80
C GLY A 174 -13.41 4.74 25.95
N ALA A 175 -14.62 5.28 25.79
CA ALA A 175 -15.32 6.01 26.83
C ALA A 175 -16.14 5.06 27.73
N ALA A 176 -15.66 4.81 28.94
CA ALA A 176 -16.46 4.16 29.98
C ALA A 176 -17.74 5.00 30.23
N PRO A 177 -18.90 4.39 30.49
CA PRO A 177 -20.13 5.12 30.69
C PRO A 177 -20.10 5.90 32.02
N GLU A 178 -19.87 7.20 31.97
CA GLU A 178 -20.24 8.07 33.05
C GLU A 178 -21.77 8.23 33.08
N LEU A 179 -22.35 7.84 34.21
CA LEU A 179 -23.74 8.03 34.54
C LEU A 179 -24.06 9.53 34.57
N GLN A 180 -24.67 10.06 33.52
CA GLN A 180 -25.25 11.39 33.56
C GLN A 180 -26.75 11.34 33.68
N ALA A 181 -27.21 11.94 34.78
CA ALA A 181 -28.59 12.16 35.11
C ALA A 181 -29.25 13.11 34.10
N SER A 182 -30.42 12.70 33.62
CA SER A 182 -31.30 13.44 32.71
C SER A 182 -31.82 14.73 33.31
N VAL A 183 -31.66 15.86 32.63
CA VAL A 183 -32.54 17.03 32.74
C VAL A 183 -33.03 17.40 31.35
N SER A 184 -34.34 17.17 31.14
CA SER A 184 -35.04 17.61 29.93
C SER A 184 -35.31 19.13 30.01
N VAL A 185 -34.91 19.87 28.98
CA VAL A 185 -35.53 21.15 28.64
C VAL A 185 -35.80 21.19 27.14
N ALA A 186 -37.08 21.28 26.81
CA ALA A 186 -37.57 21.51 25.46
C ALA A 186 -37.50 22.99 25.09
N THR A 187 -36.99 23.29 23.88
CA THR A 187 -37.39 24.52 23.15
C THR A 187 -37.22 24.35 21.63
N SER A 188 -38.25 24.63 20.99
CA SER A 188 -38.78 24.85 19.64
C SER A 188 -37.80 25.29 18.52
N ARG A 189 -38.10 24.74 17.32
CA ARG A 189 -37.72 25.18 15.96
C ARG A 189 -38.16 26.62 15.62
N PRO A 190 -37.54 27.24 14.60
CA PRO A 190 -38.25 27.30 13.33
C PRO A 190 -37.41 27.09 12.06
N ASP A 191 -38.15 26.73 11.01
CA ASP A 191 -37.87 26.49 9.60
C ASP A 191 -37.01 27.53 8.86
N ALA A 192 -36.21 27.06 7.89
CA ALA A 192 -36.02 27.72 6.61
C ALA A 192 -35.56 26.71 5.54
N GLY A 193 -36.25 26.71 4.41
CA GLY A 193 -36.18 25.76 3.32
C GLY A 193 -35.03 25.97 2.32
N PRO A 194 -35.08 25.28 1.13
CA PRO A 194 -33.92 24.81 0.40
C PRO A 194 -33.44 25.80 -0.68
N SER A 195 -32.13 25.82 -0.92
CA SER A 195 -31.57 26.43 -2.12
C SER A 195 -30.76 25.40 -2.91
N ALA A 196 -31.22 25.13 -4.13
CA ALA A 196 -30.55 24.28 -5.12
C ALA A 196 -29.36 25.01 -5.73
N ALA A 197 -28.23 24.31 -5.86
CA ALA A 197 -27.15 24.74 -6.74
C ALA A 197 -26.72 23.56 -7.61
N ALA A 198 -26.68 23.83 -8.91
CA ALA A 198 -26.43 22.90 -10.01
C ALA A 198 -24.96 22.46 -10.12
N PRO A 199 -24.65 21.36 -10.80
CA PRO A 199 -23.30 20.82 -10.90
C PRO A 199 -22.45 21.58 -11.92
N VAL A 200 -21.24 21.94 -11.52
CA VAL A 200 -20.19 22.48 -12.40
C VAL A 200 -19.37 21.33 -12.95
N ALA A 201 -19.39 21.16 -14.26
CA ALA A 201 -18.55 20.22 -14.98
C ALA A 201 -17.09 20.70 -14.97
N ILE A 202 -16.19 19.90 -14.44
CA ILE A 202 -14.75 20.16 -14.51
C ILE A 202 -14.17 19.34 -15.67
N ARG A 203 -13.63 20.05 -16.64
CA ARG A 203 -12.87 19.51 -17.77
C ARG A 203 -11.54 18.94 -17.30
N SER A 204 -11.22 17.77 -17.83
CA SER A 204 -9.94 17.11 -17.64
C SER A 204 -8.92 17.72 -18.60
N ASP A 205 -8.02 18.54 -18.10
CA ASP A 205 -6.81 18.89 -18.84
C ASP A 205 -5.66 17.96 -18.39
N VAL A 206 -5.19 17.17 -19.35
CA VAL A 206 -4.02 16.31 -19.23
C VAL A 206 -2.79 17.21 -19.26
N VAL A 207 -2.07 17.28 -18.16
CA VAL A 207 -0.72 17.85 -18.13
C VAL A 207 0.27 16.69 -18.04
N GLU A 208 1.00 16.48 -19.12
CA GLU A 208 2.19 15.65 -19.17
C GLU A 208 3.29 16.33 -18.34
N ASP A 209 3.87 15.59 -17.41
CA ASP A 209 5.09 16.04 -16.76
C ASP A 209 6.14 14.94 -16.81
N GLU A 210 7.24 15.25 -17.45
CA GLU A 210 8.37 14.37 -17.73
C GLU A 210 9.05 13.88 -16.45
N ALA A 211 9.18 12.57 -16.34
CA ALA A 211 10.04 11.93 -15.35
C ALA A 211 11.47 11.84 -15.92
N GLY A 212 12.25 12.82 -15.64
CA GLY A 212 13.69 12.79 -15.89
C GLY A 212 14.45 12.05 -14.79
N SER A 213 15.35 11.23 -15.25
CA SER A 213 16.63 10.83 -14.69
C SER A 213 16.76 9.35 -14.36
N ALA A 214 17.22 8.63 -15.38
CA ALA A 214 17.89 7.34 -15.22
C ALA A 214 19.28 7.60 -14.59
N VAL A 215 19.60 6.85 -13.53
CA VAL A 215 20.97 6.67 -13.05
C VAL A 215 21.37 5.25 -13.38
N GLU A 216 22.41 5.11 -14.21
CA GLU A 216 23.03 3.83 -14.55
C GLU A 216 23.67 3.17 -13.32
N PRO A 217 23.61 1.85 -13.18
CA PRO A 217 24.43 1.14 -12.21
C PRO A 217 25.78 0.77 -12.81
N ALA A 218 26.83 1.24 -12.16
CA ALA A 218 28.21 0.78 -12.41
C ALA A 218 28.31 -0.70 -12.02
N GLY A 219 28.82 -1.51 -12.96
CA GLY A 219 29.11 -2.91 -12.74
C GLY A 219 30.35 -3.11 -11.88
N HIS A 220 30.29 -4.10 -10.98
CA HIS A 220 31.49 -4.80 -10.49
C HIS A 220 31.20 -6.28 -10.36
N GLY A 221 32.16 -7.04 -10.79
CA GLY A 221 32.14 -8.42 -11.18
C GLY A 221 32.23 -9.44 -10.05
N ALA A 222 31.84 -10.61 -10.48
CA ALA A 222 32.24 -11.98 -10.19
C ALA A 222 32.92 -12.31 -8.84
N GLY A 223 32.31 -13.33 -8.20
CA GLY A 223 32.93 -14.16 -7.19
C GLY A 223 32.06 -15.38 -6.88
N ALA A 224 32.16 -16.43 -7.72
CA ALA A 224 31.55 -17.70 -7.45
C ALA A 224 32.32 -18.41 -6.33
N ALA A 225 31.64 -18.80 -5.26
CA ALA A 225 32.11 -19.80 -4.30
C ALA A 225 31.08 -20.91 -4.19
N VAL A 226 31.40 -22.05 -4.78
CA VAL A 226 30.71 -23.32 -4.60
C VAL A 226 31.07 -23.88 -3.26
N LEU A 227 30.11 -24.09 -2.37
CA LEU A 227 30.24 -25.01 -1.24
C LEU A 227 29.09 -26.03 -1.28
N SER A 228 29.49 -27.25 -1.65
CA SER A 228 28.75 -28.47 -1.51
C SER A 228 28.59 -28.82 -0.02
N GLY A 229 27.37 -29.08 0.42
CA GLY A 229 27.04 -29.63 1.71
C GLY A 229 25.69 -30.30 1.65
N ALA A 230 25.71 -31.62 1.40
CA ALA A 230 24.54 -32.47 1.52
C ALA A 230 24.12 -32.54 2.99
N GLN A 231 22.86 -32.23 3.27
CA GLN A 231 22.20 -32.52 4.56
C GLN A 231 20.89 -33.27 4.34
N ASP A 232 20.75 -34.33 5.12
CA ASP A 232 19.75 -35.35 5.27
C ASP A 232 18.31 -34.80 5.42
N PRO A 233 17.28 -35.37 4.78
CA PRO A 233 15.90 -34.97 4.97
C PRO A 233 15.23 -35.84 6.02
N SER A 234 15.35 -35.48 7.28
CA SER A 234 14.47 -36.00 8.32
C SER A 234 14.26 -34.98 9.43
N ASP A 235 13.00 -34.80 9.76
CA ASP A 235 12.43 -34.07 10.90
C ASP A 235 12.39 -32.52 10.86
N GLY A 236 11.16 -32.07 10.81
CA GLY A 236 10.79 -30.71 11.12
C GLY A 236 9.42 -30.37 10.58
N VAL A 237 8.36 -30.85 11.24
CA VAL A 237 7.06 -30.15 11.24
C VAL A 237 7.38 -28.73 11.72
N ARG A 238 7.68 -27.85 10.76
CA ARG A 238 7.79 -26.44 11.05
C ARG A 238 6.41 -25.98 11.47
N ASP A 239 6.32 -25.71 12.76
CA ASP A 239 5.24 -24.97 13.38
C ASP A 239 4.87 -23.83 12.42
N ARG A 240 3.70 -23.93 11.83
CA ARG A 240 3.15 -22.90 10.96
C ARG A 240 2.97 -21.72 11.88
N ALA A 241 3.93 -20.79 11.88
CA ALA A 241 3.86 -19.58 12.70
C ALA A 241 2.44 -19.04 12.52
N ALA A 242 1.70 -18.99 13.61
CA ALA A 242 0.33 -18.52 13.63
C ALA A 242 0.32 -17.17 12.93
N VAL A 243 -0.42 -17.07 11.82
CA VAL A 243 -0.64 -15.79 11.14
C VAL A 243 -1.16 -14.83 12.21
N PRO A 244 -0.48 -13.72 12.50
CA PRO A 244 -0.92 -12.81 13.54
C PRO A 244 -2.38 -12.44 13.26
N ILE A 245 -3.27 -12.69 14.23
CA ILE A 245 -4.67 -12.27 14.13
C ILE A 245 -4.64 -10.75 13.97
N PRO A 246 -5.23 -10.18 12.91
CA PRO A 246 -5.22 -8.75 12.72
C PRO A 246 -5.78 -8.06 13.96
N THR A 247 -4.97 -7.26 14.63
CA THR A 247 -5.45 -6.42 15.72
C THR A 247 -6.42 -5.41 15.11
N PRO A 248 -7.64 -5.23 15.65
CA PRO A 248 -8.57 -4.22 15.16
C PRO A 248 -8.02 -2.83 15.42
N GLY A 249 -7.11 -2.40 14.59
CA GLY A 249 -6.58 -1.05 14.60
C GLY A 249 -7.15 -0.29 13.41
N ALA A 250 -7.71 0.89 13.61
CA ALA A 250 -8.20 1.77 12.56
C ALA A 250 -9.30 1.17 11.66
N GLY A 251 -10.49 0.94 12.21
CA GLY A 251 -11.68 0.60 11.40
C GLY A 251 -11.67 -0.80 10.80
N GLY A 252 -11.06 -1.79 11.46
CA GLY A 252 -11.07 -3.20 11.01
C GLY A 252 -10.12 -3.52 9.85
N LEU A 253 -9.24 -2.59 9.46
CA LEU A 253 -8.21 -2.83 8.45
C LEU A 253 -7.14 -3.82 8.98
N PRO A 254 -6.59 -4.71 8.13
CA PRO A 254 -5.68 -5.78 8.53
C PRO A 254 -4.23 -5.27 8.73
N LEU A 255 -4.03 -4.25 9.56
CA LEU A 255 -2.71 -3.75 9.91
C LEU A 255 -2.03 -4.67 10.92
N ARG A 256 -0.80 -5.07 10.62
CA ARG A 256 0.00 -6.05 11.40
C ARG A 256 0.87 -5.32 12.41
N LEU A 257 0.29 -4.95 13.55
CA LEU A 257 0.98 -4.23 14.61
C LEU A 257 1.57 -5.17 15.64
N ASP A 258 2.79 -4.86 16.07
CA ASP A 258 3.37 -5.35 17.30
C ASP A 258 3.42 -4.19 18.32
N PRO A 259 2.58 -4.22 19.39
CA PRO A 259 2.55 -3.13 20.37
C PRO A 259 3.87 -2.91 21.12
N ALA A 260 4.79 -3.87 21.09
CA ALA A 260 6.11 -3.72 21.72
C ALA A 260 7.05 -2.82 20.90
N HIS A 261 6.81 -2.70 19.58
CA HIS A 261 7.69 -2.00 18.66
C HIS A 261 6.99 -0.90 17.85
N HIS A 262 5.65 -0.95 17.75
CA HIS A 262 4.90 -0.08 16.85
C HIS A 262 4.01 0.90 17.61
N ASP A 263 4.27 2.20 17.43
CA ASP A 263 3.43 3.31 17.89
C ASP A 263 2.47 3.70 16.76
N PHE A 264 1.21 3.26 16.87
CA PHE A 264 0.20 3.48 15.85
C PHE A 264 -0.64 4.72 16.15
N ARG A 265 -0.67 5.66 15.21
CA ARG A 265 -1.34 6.96 15.29
C ARG A 265 -2.37 7.10 14.17
N PRO A 266 -3.63 6.67 14.38
CA PRO A 266 -4.69 6.84 13.39
C PRO A 266 -5.07 8.32 13.27
N ILE A 267 -5.26 8.79 12.05
CA ILE A 267 -5.64 10.17 11.73
C ILE A 267 -6.83 10.15 10.79
N ALA A 268 -7.97 10.72 11.22
CA ALA A 268 -9.12 10.83 10.35
C ALA A 268 -8.81 11.67 9.11
N ARG A 269 -9.20 11.17 7.92
CA ARG A 269 -9.02 11.90 6.67
C ARG A 269 -9.83 13.19 6.67
N GLN A 270 -9.16 14.31 6.52
CA GLN A 270 -9.76 15.63 6.39
C GLN A 270 -8.98 16.48 5.38
N ASP A 271 -9.70 17.31 4.64
CA ASP A 271 -9.14 18.31 3.73
C ASP A 271 -8.07 17.74 2.80
N ALA A 272 -8.39 16.61 2.12
CA ALA A 272 -7.50 15.95 1.18
C ALA A 272 -6.08 15.66 1.75
N GLY A 273 -5.99 15.18 3.01
CA GLY A 273 -4.73 14.82 3.66
C GLY A 273 -4.07 15.95 4.46
N ALA A 274 -4.67 17.15 4.52
CA ALA A 274 -4.08 18.28 5.25
C ALA A 274 -3.92 18.02 6.75
N ARG A 275 -4.86 17.29 7.37
CA ARG A 275 -4.76 16.92 8.79
C ARG A 275 -3.56 15.99 9.04
N LEU A 276 -3.36 14.98 8.19
CA LEU A 276 -2.18 14.10 8.25
C LEU A 276 -0.89 14.90 8.13
N ILE A 277 -0.79 15.78 7.14
CA ILE A 277 0.39 16.65 6.94
C ILE A 277 0.66 17.49 8.18
N THR A 278 -0.38 18.11 8.76
CA THR A 278 -0.25 18.97 9.95
C THR A 278 0.25 18.17 11.15
N GLN A 279 -0.32 16.98 11.39
CA GLN A 279 0.07 16.15 12.53
C GLN A 279 1.51 15.63 12.39
N VAL A 280 1.87 15.13 11.20
CA VAL A 280 3.24 14.67 10.93
C VAL A 280 4.24 15.81 11.13
N LYS A 281 3.94 17.03 10.65
CA LYS A 281 4.82 18.19 10.83
C LYS A 281 4.96 18.62 12.29
N ALA A 282 3.94 18.43 13.10
CA ALA A 282 3.99 18.72 14.53
C ALA A 282 4.87 17.72 15.30
N ASP A 283 4.78 16.43 14.97
CA ASP A 283 5.40 15.36 15.74
C ASP A 283 6.82 15.01 15.28
N ALA A 284 7.06 15.02 13.96
CA ALA A 284 8.29 14.51 13.37
C ALA A 284 9.59 15.18 13.86
N PRO A 285 9.65 16.50 14.12
CA PRO A 285 10.89 17.13 14.60
C PRO A 285 11.41 16.55 15.92
N ALA A 286 10.53 16.30 16.88
CA ALA A 286 10.90 15.73 18.17
C ALA A 286 11.42 14.28 18.00
N LEU A 287 10.71 13.44 17.23
CA LEU A 287 11.11 12.07 16.96
C LEU A 287 12.46 11.98 16.24
N LEU A 288 12.70 12.85 15.25
CA LEU A 288 13.97 12.88 14.54
C LEU A 288 15.14 13.36 15.41
N ALA A 289 14.89 14.29 16.34
CA ALA A 289 15.91 14.78 17.26
C ALA A 289 16.40 13.71 18.25
N GLU A 290 15.55 12.75 18.58
CA GLU A 290 15.84 11.63 19.49
C GLU A 290 16.37 10.38 18.80
N THR A 291 16.36 10.36 17.45
CA THR A 291 16.68 9.18 16.65
C THR A 291 17.97 9.38 15.86
N PRO A 292 19.05 8.60 16.11
CA PRO A 292 20.34 8.80 15.44
C PRO A 292 20.30 8.47 13.94
N ASP A 293 19.62 7.38 13.55
CA ASP A 293 19.55 6.89 12.17
C ASP A 293 18.09 6.66 11.75
N PRO A 294 17.27 7.73 11.60
CA PRO A 294 15.88 7.58 11.22
C PRO A 294 15.73 7.12 9.77
N TYR A 295 14.65 6.40 9.48
CA TYR A 295 14.23 6.13 8.13
C TYR A 295 12.76 6.53 7.95
N VAL A 296 12.48 7.35 6.95
CA VAL A 296 11.13 7.85 6.66
C VAL A 296 10.56 7.11 5.46
N TRP A 297 9.37 6.54 5.62
CA TRP A 297 8.67 5.83 4.58
C TRP A 297 7.29 6.47 4.35
N ILE A 298 7.07 7.05 3.15
CA ILE A 298 5.85 7.82 2.83
C ILE A 298 5.15 7.17 1.64
N ALA A 299 3.91 6.77 1.83
CA ALA A 299 3.07 6.14 0.81
C ALA A 299 1.60 6.55 0.98
N CYS A 300 1.24 7.68 0.41
CA CYS A 300 -0.11 8.26 0.43
C CYS A 300 -0.53 8.66 -0.98
N ASP A 301 -1.56 9.48 -1.11
CA ASP A 301 -1.83 10.17 -2.37
C ASP A 301 -0.62 11.02 -2.82
N THR A 302 -0.57 11.31 -4.12
CA THR A 302 0.59 11.98 -4.71
C THR A 302 0.85 13.37 -4.13
N ALA A 303 -0.18 14.14 -3.77
CA ALA A 303 -0.02 15.51 -3.26
C ALA A 303 0.51 15.50 -1.82
N THR A 304 -0.06 14.67 -0.96
CA THR A 304 0.38 14.45 0.42
C THR A 304 1.83 13.94 0.45
N THR A 305 2.14 12.93 -0.36
CA THR A 305 3.51 12.37 -0.45
C THR A 305 4.52 13.43 -0.87
N ARG A 306 4.23 14.24 -1.89
CA ARG A 306 5.13 15.32 -2.34
C ARG A 306 5.35 16.38 -1.26
N SER A 307 4.28 16.79 -0.57
CA SER A 307 4.34 17.79 0.51
C SER A 307 5.24 17.31 1.65
N LEU A 308 5.00 16.09 2.15
CA LEU A 308 5.78 15.53 3.24
C LEU A 308 7.22 15.23 2.85
N ALA A 309 7.47 14.68 1.65
CA ALA A 309 8.83 14.46 1.15
C ALA A 309 9.63 15.76 1.02
N ALA A 310 8.98 16.83 0.57
CA ALA A 310 9.62 18.16 0.54
C ALA A 310 9.95 18.67 1.94
N TYR A 311 9.04 18.52 2.89
CA TYR A 311 9.23 18.90 4.29
C TYR A 311 10.43 18.17 4.93
N PHE A 312 10.44 16.83 4.90
CA PHE A 312 11.54 16.05 5.48
C PHE A 312 12.90 16.39 4.85
N ARG A 313 12.94 16.60 3.53
CA ARG A 313 14.20 16.89 2.83
C ARG A 313 14.68 18.32 2.99
N LYS A 314 13.78 19.31 2.89
CA LYS A 314 14.16 20.72 2.79
C LYS A 314 14.14 21.43 4.15
N GLU A 315 13.19 21.08 5.00
CA GLU A 315 13.02 21.76 6.29
C GLU A 315 13.72 20.99 7.42
N LEU A 316 13.66 19.63 7.39
CA LEU A 316 14.32 18.80 8.41
C LEU A 316 15.69 18.24 7.97
N GLY A 317 16.10 18.48 6.73
CA GLY A 317 17.43 18.11 6.25
C GLY A 317 17.69 16.62 6.10
N LEU A 318 16.63 15.78 6.04
CA LEU A 318 16.78 14.33 5.95
C LEU A 318 17.44 13.92 4.62
N PRO A 319 18.53 13.12 4.63
CA PRO A 319 19.19 12.66 3.42
C PRO A 319 18.26 11.80 2.53
N LYS A 320 18.41 11.91 1.20
CA LYS A 320 17.57 11.18 0.24
C LYS A 320 17.58 9.66 0.47
N HIS A 321 18.72 9.06 0.79
CA HIS A 321 18.86 7.63 1.03
C HIS A 321 18.21 7.15 2.33
N ARG A 322 17.84 8.07 3.23
CA ARG A 322 17.12 7.80 4.47
C ARG A 322 15.61 7.98 4.31
N MET A 323 15.12 8.08 3.06
CA MET A 323 13.70 8.27 2.80
C MET A 323 13.24 7.51 1.57
N HIS A 324 12.16 6.76 1.71
CA HIS A 324 11.33 6.27 0.61
C HIS A 324 10.06 7.12 0.55
N ALA A 325 9.73 7.65 -0.62
CA ALA A 325 8.51 8.44 -0.82
C ALA A 325 7.92 8.13 -2.19
N LEU A 326 6.74 7.52 -2.22
CA LEU A 326 6.05 7.11 -3.43
C LEU A 326 4.56 7.44 -3.33
N GLY A 327 4.05 8.19 -4.33
CA GLY A 327 2.61 8.42 -4.45
C GLY A 327 1.90 7.17 -4.93
N TYR A 328 0.97 6.65 -4.12
CA TYR A 328 0.26 5.40 -4.40
C TYR A 328 -0.97 5.61 -5.27
N TRP A 329 -1.59 6.77 -5.17
CA TRP A 329 -2.80 7.10 -5.92
C TRP A 329 -2.95 8.61 -6.14
N ARG A 330 -3.95 8.99 -6.94
CA ARG A 330 -4.36 10.37 -7.16
C ARG A 330 -5.86 10.49 -6.88
N PRO A 331 -6.29 11.52 -6.15
CA PRO A 331 -7.71 11.81 -5.94
C PRO A 331 -8.47 12.01 -7.23
#